data_912e256651039f999e5eea8619574e1a
#
_entry.id   912e256651039f999e5eea8619574e1a
#
_cell.length_a   1.000
_cell.length_b   1.000
_cell.length_c   1.000
_cell.angle_alpha   90.00
_cell.angle_beta   90.00
_cell.angle_gamma   90.00
#
_symmetry.space_group_name_H-M   'P 1'
#
loop_
_entity.id
_entity.type
_entity.pdbx_description
1 polymer ?
#
loop_
_entity_poly.entity_id
_entity_poly.type
_entity_poly.pdbx_seq_one_letter_code
_entity_poly.pdbx_strand_id
1 'polypeptide(L)'
;TIDTLMNVTLGLIIFVFFLTQPVLAWFAFKYRGLKNSAAYYYPHNNKLEVIWTVVPTLVLTPLIIYGLNVWNDITNADTTNSKVIELYAKQFNWTARYAGEDNSLGKANYKLVKGLNELGVDMEDENAGDDIITREVHLVVDQPVLLKMRSQDVIHSAFLPHFRVQMNCVPGMTTQFGFTPTQTTAEMKEQEGEDFEFVLLCNKICGAAHYNMKMKFIVESQEEYDTWMASQKTLKNTLTLN
;
A
#
# COMPACT_ATOMS: atom_id res chain seq x y z
N THR A 1 12.01 -2.44 -10.65
CA THR A 1 11.04 -3.07 -9.73
C THR A 1 11.30 -2.68 -8.27
N ILE A 2 10.33 -2.85 -7.39
CA ILE A 2 10.46 -2.61 -5.94
C ILE A 2 11.60 -3.44 -5.36
N ASP A 3 11.70 -4.72 -5.72
CA ASP A 3 12.76 -5.60 -5.24
C ASP A 3 14.16 -5.13 -5.65
N THR A 4 14.32 -4.67 -6.88
CA THR A 4 15.59 -4.12 -7.35
C THR A 4 15.99 -2.90 -6.54
N LEU A 5 15.06 -1.96 -6.32
CA LEU A 5 15.29 -0.78 -5.49
C LEU A 5 15.68 -1.15 -4.06
N MET A 6 14.96 -2.11 -3.47
CA MET A 6 15.23 -2.59 -2.10
C MET A 6 16.61 -3.24 -2.01
N ASN A 7 16.96 -4.13 -2.94
CA ASN A 7 18.24 -4.83 -2.94
C ASN A 7 19.41 -3.86 -3.13
N VAL A 8 19.30 -2.89 -4.04
CA VAL A 8 20.32 -1.84 -4.24
C VAL A 8 20.48 -1.00 -2.98
N THR A 9 19.37 -0.59 -2.36
CA THR A 9 19.38 0.20 -1.12
C THR A 9 20.02 -0.58 0.03
N LEU A 10 19.64 -1.85 0.21
CA LEU A 10 20.23 -2.72 1.23
C LEU A 10 21.73 -2.94 1.00
N GLY A 11 22.13 -3.21 -0.23
CA GLY A 11 23.55 -3.37 -0.59
C GLY A 11 24.37 -2.11 -0.25
N LEU A 12 23.83 -0.93 -0.58
CA LEU A 12 24.46 0.33 -0.25
C LEU A 12 24.58 0.55 1.26
N ILE A 13 23.50 0.31 2.01
CA ILE A 13 23.50 0.47 3.47
C ILE A 13 24.50 -0.48 4.12
N ILE A 14 24.50 -1.75 3.71
CA ILE A 14 25.44 -2.77 4.23
C ILE A 14 26.89 -2.37 3.93
N PHE A 15 27.17 -1.94 2.69
CA PHE A 15 28.50 -1.47 2.31
C PHE A 15 28.96 -0.30 3.17
N VAL A 16 28.15 0.74 3.32
CA VAL A 16 28.47 1.93 4.12
C VAL A 16 28.65 1.57 5.60
N PHE A 17 27.81 0.66 6.11
CA PHE A 17 27.93 0.17 7.49
C PHE A 17 29.29 -0.50 7.74
N PHE A 18 29.68 -1.45 6.89
CA PHE A 18 30.97 -2.15 7.03
C PHE A 18 32.18 -1.26 6.71
N LEU A 19 31.98 -0.16 5.99
CA LEU A 19 33.02 0.85 5.79
C LEU A 19 33.18 1.74 7.04
N THR A 20 32.07 2.24 7.59
CA THR A 20 32.11 3.27 8.64
C THR A 20 32.33 2.70 10.05
N GLN A 21 31.71 1.56 10.39
CA GLN A 21 31.81 1.01 11.76
C GLN A 21 33.21 0.54 12.13
N PRO A 22 33.97 -0.18 11.28
CA PRO A 22 35.35 -0.52 11.58
C PRO A 22 36.27 0.72 11.70
N VAL A 23 36.06 1.73 10.83
CA VAL A 23 36.84 2.98 10.89
C VAL A 23 36.55 3.72 12.21
N LEU A 24 35.29 3.80 12.61
CA LEU A 24 34.89 4.39 13.89
C LEU A 24 35.54 3.65 15.08
N ALA A 25 35.42 2.32 15.10
CA ALA A 25 36.04 1.50 16.15
C ALA A 25 37.54 1.64 16.19
N TRP A 26 38.20 1.67 15.02
CA TRP A 26 39.63 1.92 14.89
C TRP A 26 40.03 3.27 15.49
N PHE A 27 39.33 4.33 15.15
CA PHE A 27 39.64 5.68 15.67
C PHE A 27 39.36 5.77 17.16
N ALA A 28 38.25 5.19 17.65
CA ALA A 28 37.98 5.17 19.08
C ALA A 28 39.07 4.43 19.87
N PHE A 29 39.59 3.32 19.32
CA PHE A 29 40.67 2.58 19.94
C PHE A 29 42.03 3.30 19.82
N LYS A 30 42.39 3.80 18.63
CA LYS A 30 43.65 4.42 18.32
C LYS A 30 43.85 5.75 19.06
N TYR A 31 42.81 6.58 19.12
CA TYR A 31 42.82 7.90 19.70
C TYR A 31 42.23 7.98 21.11
N ARG A 32 42.05 6.82 21.78
CA ARG A 32 41.63 6.80 23.17
C ARG A 32 42.59 7.59 24.04
N GLY A 33 42.07 8.40 24.98
CA GLY A 33 42.90 9.21 25.89
C GLY A 33 43.85 8.33 26.74
N LEU A 34 45.12 8.39 26.44
CA LEU A 34 46.20 7.79 27.24
C LEU A 34 46.81 8.83 28.17
N LYS A 35 47.25 8.38 29.36
CA LYS A 35 47.91 9.26 30.33
C LYS A 35 49.05 10.02 29.64
N ASN A 36 49.05 11.37 29.72
CA ASN A 36 50.05 12.27 29.12
C ASN A 36 49.94 12.47 27.57
N SER A 37 48.84 12.11 26.91
CA SER A 37 48.63 12.49 25.51
C SER A 37 47.80 13.77 25.40
N ALA A 38 48.26 14.75 24.62
CA ALA A 38 47.48 15.93 24.24
C ALA A 38 46.75 15.69 22.94
N ALA A 39 45.47 16.10 22.84
CA ALA A 39 44.72 16.06 21.59
C ALA A 39 45.27 17.14 20.62
N TYR A 40 45.40 16.75 19.35
CA TYR A 40 45.72 17.69 18.29
C TYR A 40 44.49 18.52 17.92
N TYR A 41 44.60 19.84 17.99
CA TYR A 41 43.52 20.74 17.63
C TYR A 41 43.47 20.94 16.11
N TYR A 42 42.43 20.40 15.47
CA TYR A 42 42.23 20.49 14.02
C TYR A 42 40.75 20.76 13.70
N PRO A 43 40.32 22.05 13.76
CA PRO A 43 38.89 22.40 13.74
C PRO A 43 38.23 22.29 12.36
N HIS A 44 38.99 22.38 11.27
CA HIS A 44 38.46 22.45 9.91
C HIS A 44 39.26 21.60 8.91
N ASN A 45 38.54 20.93 8.00
CA ASN A 45 39.12 20.24 6.85
C ASN A 45 38.20 20.34 5.63
N ASN A 46 38.32 21.45 4.89
CA ASN A 46 37.46 21.72 3.73
C ASN A 46 37.48 20.60 2.69
N LYS A 47 38.60 19.88 2.51
CA LYS A 47 38.66 18.76 1.55
C LYS A 47 37.82 17.60 2.00
N LEU A 48 37.90 17.21 3.27
CA LEU A 48 37.06 16.13 3.81
C LEU A 48 35.57 16.56 3.83
N GLU A 49 35.27 17.80 4.17
CA GLU A 49 33.93 18.35 4.19
C GLU A 49 33.27 18.26 2.81
N VAL A 50 33.98 18.66 1.76
CA VAL A 50 33.54 18.52 0.38
C VAL A 50 33.32 17.05 0.01
N ILE A 51 34.24 16.16 0.37
CA ILE A 51 34.15 14.73 0.01
C ILE A 51 32.91 14.08 0.66
N TRP A 52 32.73 14.24 1.98
CA TRP A 52 31.60 13.58 2.65
C TRP A 52 30.24 14.24 2.40
N THR A 53 30.23 15.42 1.77
CA THR A 53 28.98 16.03 1.28
C THR A 53 28.70 15.63 -0.16
N VAL A 54 29.69 15.78 -1.06
CA VAL A 54 29.48 15.56 -2.50
C VAL A 54 29.29 14.07 -2.82
N VAL A 55 30.11 13.18 -2.26
CA VAL A 55 30.04 11.74 -2.57
C VAL A 55 28.71 11.14 -2.18
N PRO A 56 28.19 11.30 -0.94
CA PRO A 56 26.83 10.81 -0.62
C PRO A 56 25.75 11.45 -1.47
N THR A 57 25.84 12.74 -1.78
CA THR A 57 24.85 13.42 -2.64
C THR A 57 24.78 12.80 -4.03
N LEU A 58 25.93 12.54 -4.66
CA LEU A 58 25.99 11.92 -5.98
C LEU A 58 25.49 10.47 -5.99
N VAL A 59 25.61 9.75 -4.88
CA VAL A 59 25.11 8.37 -4.74
C VAL A 59 23.62 8.36 -4.43
N LEU A 60 23.14 9.21 -3.53
CA LEU A 60 21.75 9.20 -3.07
C LEU A 60 20.78 9.85 -4.08
N THR A 61 21.22 10.87 -4.82
CA THR A 61 20.34 11.55 -5.80
C THR A 61 19.77 10.59 -6.86
N PRO A 62 20.57 9.75 -7.56
CA PRO A 62 20.02 8.77 -8.49
C PRO A 62 19.10 7.75 -7.81
N LEU A 63 19.42 7.34 -6.58
CA LEU A 63 18.59 6.39 -5.82
C LEU A 63 17.23 7.00 -5.48
N ILE A 64 17.17 8.27 -5.09
CA ILE A 64 15.93 9.00 -4.83
C ILE A 64 15.12 9.13 -6.10
N ILE A 65 15.71 9.51 -7.23
CA ILE A 65 15.01 9.63 -8.52
C ILE A 65 14.41 8.28 -8.92
N TYR A 66 15.19 7.19 -8.79
CA TYR A 66 14.67 5.85 -9.06
C TYR A 66 13.51 5.47 -8.13
N GLY A 67 13.64 5.79 -6.83
CA GLY A 67 12.56 5.57 -5.85
C GLY A 67 11.28 6.34 -6.18
N LEU A 68 11.39 7.60 -6.62
CA LEU A 68 10.25 8.41 -7.05
C LEU A 68 9.56 7.81 -8.30
N ASN A 69 10.32 7.28 -9.25
CA ASN A 69 9.73 6.62 -10.42
C ASN A 69 8.96 5.36 -10.02
N VAL A 70 9.57 4.49 -9.19
CA VAL A 70 8.89 3.28 -8.67
C VAL A 70 7.64 3.66 -7.88
N TRP A 71 7.70 4.69 -7.05
CA TRP A 71 6.53 5.19 -6.32
C TRP A 71 5.42 5.68 -7.27
N ASN A 72 5.80 6.45 -8.30
CA ASN A 72 4.85 6.93 -9.30
C ASN A 72 4.13 5.77 -10.01
N ASP A 73 4.86 4.71 -10.38
CA ASP A 73 4.29 3.55 -11.07
C ASP A 73 3.22 2.83 -10.23
N ILE A 74 3.42 2.72 -8.91
CA ILE A 74 2.48 2.03 -8.02
C ILE A 74 1.30 2.91 -7.57
N THR A 75 1.47 4.24 -7.54
CA THR A 75 0.41 5.17 -7.09
C THR A 75 -0.42 5.74 -8.23
N ASN A 76 0.10 5.76 -9.45
CA ASN A 76 -0.56 6.24 -10.64
C ASN A 76 -0.75 5.10 -11.68
N ALA A 77 -1.23 3.94 -11.21
CA ALA A 77 -1.55 2.83 -12.09
C ALA A 77 -2.55 3.27 -13.17
N ASP A 78 -2.35 2.76 -14.39
CA ASP A 78 -3.24 3.04 -15.53
C ASP A 78 -4.64 2.53 -15.23
N THR A 79 -5.59 3.44 -15.08
CA THR A 79 -7.00 3.11 -14.82
C THR A 79 -7.70 2.49 -16.02
N THR A 80 -7.18 2.68 -17.23
CA THR A 80 -7.79 2.18 -18.47
C THR A 80 -7.74 0.66 -18.53
N ASN A 81 -6.67 0.05 -18.00
CA ASN A 81 -6.44 -1.39 -18.01
C ASN A 81 -6.60 -2.05 -16.64
N SER A 82 -6.84 -1.27 -15.58
CA SER A 82 -6.99 -1.78 -14.22
C SER A 82 -8.43 -1.90 -13.80
N LYS A 83 -8.78 -2.97 -13.09
CA LYS A 83 -10.08 -3.09 -12.41
C LYS A 83 -10.09 -2.12 -11.22
N VAL A 84 -11.04 -1.20 -11.19
CA VAL A 84 -11.15 -0.20 -10.12
C VAL A 84 -12.00 -0.74 -8.98
N ILE A 85 -11.42 -0.77 -7.78
CA ILE A 85 -12.12 -1.21 -6.56
C ILE A 85 -11.85 -0.17 -5.46
N GLU A 86 -12.89 0.28 -4.78
CA GLU A 86 -12.75 1.11 -3.60
C GLU A 86 -12.79 0.28 -2.34
N LEU A 87 -11.85 0.54 -1.43
CA LEU A 87 -11.85 0.05 -0.06
C LEU A 87 -12.26 1.18 0.88
N TYR A 88 -13.35 1.00 1.58
CA TYR A 88 -13.87 1.95 2.56
C TYR A 88 -13.68 1.41 3.96
N ALA A 89 -12.92 2.14 4.77
CA ALA A 89 -12.59 1.79 6.14
C ALA A 89 -13.47 2.54 7.13
N LYS A 90 -13.95 1.85 8.15
CA LYS A 90 -14.55 2.44 9.36
C LYS A 90 -14.26 1.58 10.58
N GLN A 91 -14.37 2.11 11.77
CA GLN A 91 -14.21 1.36 13.02
C GLN A 91 -15.38 0.37 13.21
N PHE A 92 -15.23 -0.95 13.06
CA PHE A 92 -13.99 -1.71 12.84
C PHE A 92 -14.20 -2.71 11.71
N ASN A 93 -14.54 -2.25 10.55
CA ASN A 93 -14.74 -3.12 9.37
C ASN A 93 -14.27 -2.46 8.06
N TRP A 94 -14.20 -3.29 7.05
CA TRP A 94 -13.94 -2.91 5.68
C TRP A 94 -15.19 -3.12 4.83
N THR A 95 -15.36 -2.28 3.83
CA THR A 95 -16.37 -2.45 2.79
C THR A 95 -15.68 -2.27 1.45
N ALA A 96 -15.89 -3.15 0.50
CA ALA A 96 -15.41 -3.01 -0.85
C ALA A 96 -16.54 -2.51 -1.77
N ARG A 97 -16.19 -1.69 -2.75
CA ARG A 97 -17.09 -1.23 -3.80
C ARG A 97 -16.41 -1.38 -5.14
N TYR A 98 -17.03 -2.15 -6.04
CA TYR A 98 -16.61 -2.32 -7.42
C TYR A 98 -17.25 -1.25 -8.29
N ALA A 99 -16.54 -0.80 -9.28
CA ALA A 99 -16.95 0.24 -10.22
C ALA A 99 -17.85 -0.28 -11.37
N GLY A 100 -18.61 -1.34 -11.11
CA GLY A 100 -19.58 -1.88 -12.06
C GLY A 100 -19.01 -2.27 -13.43
N GLU A 101 -19.86 -2.20 -14.45
CA GLU A 101 -19.50 -2.55 -15.83
C GLU A 101 -18.69 -1.44 -16.53
N ASP A 102 -18.95 -0.18 -16.18
CA ASP A 102 -18.27 0.98 -16.77
C ASP A 102 -16.88 1.24 -16.19
N ASN A 103 -16.47 0.48 -15.16
CA ASN A 103 -15.23 0.60 -14.42
C ASN A 103 -14.99 2.00 -13.83
N SER A 104 -16.08 2.75 -13.55
CA SER A 104 -16.09 4.10 -13.02
C SER A 104 -16.90 4.19 -11.73
N LEU A 105 -16.26 4.43 -10.61
CA LEU A 105 -16.95 4.58 -9.33
C LEU A 105 -17.84 5.83 -9.32
N GLY A 106 -19.10 5.69 -8.92
CA GLY A 106 -19.98 6.81 -8.64
C GLY A 106 -19.41 7.75 -7.60
N LYS A 107 -19.69 9.06 -7.73
CA LYS A 107 -19.24 10.08 -6.77
C LYS A 107 -19.75 9.74 -5.37
N ALA A 108 -18.95 10.07 -4.38
CA ALA A 108 -19.31 9.84 -2.99
C ALA A 108 -18.96 11.06 -2.12
N ASN A 109 -19.82 11.35 -1.15
CA ASN A 109 -19.64 12.46 -0.22
C ASN A 109 -20.03 12.02 1.21
N TYR A 110 -19.21 12.36 2.18
CA TYR A 110 -19.47 12.02 3.58
C TYR A 110 -20.82 12.55 4.09
N LYS A 111 -21.34 13.64 3.52
CA LYS A 111 -22.66 14.21 3.86
C LYS A 111 -23.84 13.32 3.43
N LEU A 112 -23.60 12.41 2.49
CA LEU A 112 -24.60 11.47 1.96
C LEU A 112 -24.60 10.15 2.72
N VAL A 113 -23.69 9.95 3.68
CA VAL A 113 -23.65 8.75 4.54
C VAL A 113 -24.88 8.73 5.42
N LYS A 114 -25.87 7.86 5.08
CA LYS A 114 -27.12 7.74 5.82
C LYS A 114 -27.75 6.35 5.58
N GLY A 115 -28.16 5.69 6.68
CA GLY A 115 -28.87 4.41 6.61
C GLY A 115 -28.07 3.36 5.82
N LEU A 116 -28.66 2.81 4.76
CA LEU A 116 -28.04 1.79 3.90
C LEU A 116 -26.94 2.35 2.98
N ASN A 117 -26.90 3.66 2.76
CA ASN A 117 -25.85 4.31 1.99
C ASN A 117 -24.61 4.59 2.87
N GLU A 118 -23.97 3.52 3.34
CA GLU A 118 -22.83 3.60 4.25
C GLU A 118 -21.61 4.30 3.66
N LEU A 119 -21.45 4.29 2.34
CA LEU A 119 -20.32 4.88 1.63
C LEU A 119 -20.55 6.33 1.22
N GLY A 120 -21.78 6.82 1.38
CA GLY A 120 -22.19 8.16 0.95
C GLY A 120 -22.13 8.36 -0.57
N VAL A 121 -22.50 7.33 -1.34
CA VAL A 121 -22.53 7.39 -2.81
C VAL A 121 -23.66 8.32 -3.25
N ASP A 122 -23.39 9.16 -4.23
CA ASP A 122 -24.38 10.03 -4.84
C ASP A 122 -25.18 9.23 -5.89
N MET A 123 -26.42 8.90 -5.56
CA MET A 123 -27.29 8.09 -6.42
C MET A 123 -27.82 8.85 -7.65
N GLU A 124 -27.60 10.16 -7.72
CA GLU A 124 -27.90 10.97 -8.90
C GLU A 124 -26.75 10.95 -9.91
N ASP A 125 -25.56 10.47 -9.51
CA ASP A 125 -24.44 10.25 -10.42
C ASP A 125 -24.70 9.05 -11.33
N GLU A 126 -24.53 9.25 -12.63
CA GLU A 126 -24.78 8.22 -13.65
C GLU A 126 -23.94 6.95 -13.47
N ASN A 127 -22.73 7.07 -12.91
CA ASN A 127 -21.81 5.96 -12.68
C ASN A 127 -22.10 5.21 -11.35
N ALA A 128 -23.06 5.67 -10.55
CA ALA A 128 -23.31 5.06 -9.23
C ALA A 128 -24.23 3.83 -9.30
N GLY A 129 -25.03 3.71 -10.37
CA GLY A 129 -26.12 2.77 -10.44
C GLY A 129 -25.71 1.30 -10.52
N ASP A 130 -24.61 1.02 -11.19
CA ASP A 130 -24.05 -0.31 -11.41
C ASP A 130 -22.93 -0.67 -10.40
N ASP A 131 -22.52 0.25 -9.54
CA ASP A 131 -21.59 -0.03 -8.43
C ASP A 131 -22.09 -1.22 -7.59
N ILE A 132 -21.16 -2.04 -7.13
CA ILE A 132 -21.47 -3.24 -6.34
C ILE A 132 -20.73 -3.17 -5.01
N ILE A 133 -21.46 -3.33 -3.90
CA ILE A 133 -20.92 -3.31 -2.54
C ILE A 133 -20.80 -4.72 -1.99
N THR A 134 -19.60 -5.07 -1.47
CA THR A 134 -19.32 -6.41 -0.93
C THR A 134 -18.57 -6.35 0.40
N ARG A 135 -18.51 -7.49 1.10
CA ARG A 135 -17.75 -7.67 2.36
C ARG A 135 -16.52 -8.55 2.18
N GLU A 136 -16.25 -8.97 0.97
CA GLU A 136 -15.03 -9.66 0.53
C GLU A 136 -14.63 -9.13 -0.84
N VAL A 137 -13.39 -9.37 -1.24
CA VAL A 137 -12.87 -8.90 -2.52
C VAL A 137 -12.44 -10.08 -3.37
N HIS A 138 -12.99 -10.16 -4.57
CA HIS A 138 -12.61 -11.10 -5.61
C HIS A 138 -11.78 -10.40 -6.67
N LEU A 139 -10.69 -11.02 -7.09
CA LEU A 139 -9.74 -10.52 -8.07
C LEU A 139 -9.48 -11.59 -9.12
N VAL A 140 -9.22 -11.17 -10.34
CA VAL A 140 -8.79 -12.07 -11.40
C VAL A 140 -7.26 -12.14 -11.41
N VAL A 141 -6.70 -13.36 -11.51
CA VAL A 141 -5.26 -13.56 -11.63
C VAL A 141 -4.73 -12.87 -12.90
N ASP A 142 -3.54 -12.30 -12.82
CA ASP A 142 -2.86 -11.54 -13.87
C ASP A 142 -3.60 -10.29 -14.39
N GLN A 143 -4.72 -9.90 -13.78
CA GLN A 143 -5.41 -8.66 -14.11
C GLN A 143 -4.93 -7.51 -13.21
N PRO A 144 -4.49 -6.36 -13.76
CA PRO A 144 -4.15 -5.19 -12.98
C PRO A 144 -5.35 -4.66 -12.19
N VAL A 145 -5.10 -4.27 -10.94
CA VAL A 145 -6.10 -3.73 -10.01
C VAL A 145 -5.65 -2.37 -9.51
N LEU A 146 -6.56 -1.42 -9.49
CA LEU A 146 -6.39 -0.13 -8.81
C LEU A 146 -7.30 -0.08 -7.59
N LEU A 147 -6.70 -0.18 -6.40
CA LEU A 147 -7.40 0.05 -5.15
C LEU A 147 -7.46 1.56 -4.86
N LYS A 148 -8.66 2.11 -4.72
CA LYS A 148 -8.91 3.44 -4.17
C LYS A 148 -9.36 3.30 -2.72
N MET A 149 -8.76 4.03 -1.80
CA MET A 149 -8.97 3.84 -0.36
C MET A 149 -9.46 5.12 0.28
N ARG A 150 -10.55 5.00 1.06
CA ARG A 150 -11.10 6.09 1.88
C ARG A 150 -11.37 5.62 3.30
N SER A 151 -11.51 6.55 4.21
CA SER A 151 -11.94 6.30 5.58
C SER A 151 -13.11 7.17 5.96
N GLN A 152 -14.02 6.63 6.79
CA GLN A 152 -15.16 7.34 7.35
C GLN A 152 -14.80 8.17 8.59
N ASP A 153 -13.91 7.67 9.42
CA ASP A 153 -13.73 8.14 10.81
C ASP A 153 -12.29 8.50 11.15
N VAL A 154 -11.42 7.52 11.36
CA VAL A 154 -10.02 7.71 11.75
C VAL A 154 -9.08 7.20 10.63
N ILE A 155 -7.78 7.39 10.80
CA ILE A 155 -6.80 6.80 9.88
C ILE A 155 -6.75 5.30 10.10
N HIS A 156 -6.99 4.53 9.04
CA HIS A 156 -6.71 3.11 8.93
C HIS A 156 -5.55 2.89 7.96
N SER A 157 -5.05 1.68 7.83
CA SER A 157 -4.08 1.33 6.80
C SER A 157 -4.46 0.00 6.17
N ALA A 158 -4.77 0.03 4.88
CA ALA A 158 -5.01 -1.18 4.10
C ALA A 158 -3.67 -1.91 3.93
N PHE A 159 -3.54 -3.07 4.54
CA PHE A 159 -2.34 -3.90 4.49
C PHE A 159 -2.68 -5.29 3.96
N LEU A 160 -2.14 -5.60 2.80
CA LEU A 160 -2.26 -6.89 2.11
C LEU A 160 -0.87 -7.53 2.09
N PRO A 161 -0.50 -8.30 3.14
CA PRO A 161 0.87 -8.82 3.30
C PRO A 161 1.34 -9.66 2.11
N HIS A 162 0.47 -10.53 1.59
CA HIS A 162 0.81 -11.44 0.50
C HIS A 162 1.02 -10.73 -0.85
N PHE A 163 0.36 -9.59 -1.06
CA PHE A 163 0.58 -8.73 -2.24
C PHE A 163 1.64 -7.65 -1.99
N ARG A 164 2.18 -7.54 -0.77
CA ARG A 164 3.14 -6.50 -0.33
C ARG A 164 2.61 -5.07 -0.56
N VAL A 165 1.29 -4.91 -0.43
CA VAL A 165 0.58 -3.63 -0.53
C VAL A 165 0.33 -3.07 0.86
N GLN A 166 0.67 -1.81 1.06
CA GLN A 166 0.27 -1.04 2.24
C GLN A 166 0.00 0.40 1.85
N MET A 167 -1.20 0.90 2.18
CA MET A 167 -1.57 2.28 1.95
C MET A 167 -2.53 2.77 3.04
N ASN A 168 -2.35 4.00 3.51
CA ASN A 168 -3.24 4.58 4.51
C ASN A 168 -4.58 4.98 3.90
N CYS A 169 -5.66 4.67 4.63
CA CYS A 169 -7.00 5.19 4.37
C CYS A 169 -7.20 6.41 5.28
N VAL A 170 -7.25 7.61 4.68
CA VAL A 170 -7.26 8.87 5.41
C VAL A 170 -8.63 9.53 5.28
N PRO A 171 -9.26 9.97 6.40
CA PRO A 171 -10.50 10.73 6.31
C PRO A 171 -10.34 12.00 5.46
N GLY A 172 -11.29 12.23 4.55
CA GLY A 172 -11.31 13.42 3.71
C GLY A 172 -10.41 13.38 2.48
N MET A 173 -9.63 12.30 2.25
CA MET A 173 -8.87 12.13 1.02
C MET A 173 -8.96 10.70 0.49
N THR A 174 -8.83 10.56 -0.82
CA THR A 174 -8.71 9.25 -1.47
C THR A 174 -7.23 8.97 -1.73
N THR A 175 -6.73 7.87 -1.21
CA THR A 175 -5.43 7.32 -1.56
C THR A 175 -5.59 6.17 -2.55
N GLN A 176 -4.53 5.79 -3.24
CA GLN A 176 -4.62 4.70 -4.22
C GLN A 176 -3.33 3.90 -4.32
N PHE A 177 -3.47 2.67 -4.77
CA PHE A 177 -2.36 1.74 -4.99
C PHE A 177 -2.73 0.77 -6.12
N GLY A 178 -1.82 0.60 -7.09
CA GLY A 178 -1.96 -0.35 -8.18
C GLY A 178 -1.10 -1.60 -7.99
N PHE A 179 -1.66 -2.78 -8.26
CA PHE A 179 -0.92 -4.04 -8.27
C PHE A 179 -1.60 -5.07 -9.20
N THR A 180 -0.88 -6.16 -9.47
CA THR A 180 -1.42 -7.29 -10.25
C THR A 180 -1.22 -8.56 -9.43
N PRO A 181 -2.28 -9.29 -9.06
CA PRO A 181 -2.15 -10.60 -8.41
C PRO A 181 -1.63 -11.62 -9.42
N THR A 182 -0.62 -12.42 -9.03
CA THR A 182 0.06 -13.37 -9.92
C THR A 182 -0.17 -14.83 -9.56
N GLN A 183 -0.89 -15.10 -8.47
CA GLN A 183 -1.22 -16.45 -8.02
C GLN A 183 -2.67 -16.47 -7.54
N THR A 184 -3.37 -17.56 -7.85
CA THR A 184 -4.74 -17.78 -7.36
C THR A 184 -4.76 -18.23 -5.91
N THR A 185 -5.91 -18.08 -5.27
CA THR A 185 -6.12 -18.62 -3.90
C THR A 185 -5.96 -20.13 -3.86
N ALA A 186 -6.39 -20.83 -4.93
CA ALA A 186 -6.25 -22.28 -5.04
C ALA A 186 -4.77 -22.72 -5.09
N GLU A 187 -3.96 -22.08 -5.95
CA GLU A 187 -2.52 -22.34 -6.04
C GLU A 187 -1.80 -22.07 -4.71
N MET A 188 -2.18 -21.01 -4.02
CA MET A 188 -1.59 -20.70 -2.72
C MET A 188 -1.99 -21.72 -1.64
N LYS A 189 -3.20 -22.26 -1.68
CA LYS A 189 -3.61 -23.35 -0.78
C LYS A 189 -2.82 -24.63 -1.02
N GLU A 190 -2.48 -24.95 -2.27
CA GLU A 190 -1.63 -26.10 -2.59
C GLU A 190 -0.20 -25.91 -2.04
N GLN A 191 0.32 -24.67 -1.99
CA GLN A 191 1.67 -24.36 -1.54
C GLN A 191 1.79 -24.21 -0.01
N GLU A 192 0.83 -23.50 0.61
CA GLU A 192 0.89 -23.07 2.02
C GLU A 192 -0.06 -23.88 2.93
N GLY A 193 -0.99 -24.65 2.34
CA GLY A 193 -1.97 -25.47 3.05
C GLY A 193 -3.41 -24.96 2.88
N GLU A 194 -4.38 -25.85 3.12
CA GLU A 194 -5.81 -25.60 2.91
C GLU A 194 -6.38 -24.40 3.69
N ASP A 195 -5.77 -24.07 4.82
CA ASP A 195 -6.20 -22.95 5.67
C ASP A 195 -5.71 -21.59 5.16
N PHE A 196 -4.95 -21.55 4.06
CA PHE A 196 -4.44 -20.30 3.50
C PHE A 196 -5.58 -19.38 3.02
N GLU A 197 -5.49 -18.11 3.36
CA GLU A 197 -6.35 -17.03 2.86
C GLU A 197 -5.53 -15.78 2.55
N PHE A 198 -5.78 -15.17 1.39
CA PHE A 198 -5.38 -13.78 1.21
C PHE A 198 -6.25 -12.89 2.10
N VAL A 199 -5.62 -12.02 2.86
CA VAL A 199 -6.33 -11.20 3.84
C VAL A 199 -5.89 -9.73 3.78
N LEU A 200 -6.86 -8.84 3.84
CA LEU A 200 -6.68 -7.43 4.14
C LEU A 200 -6.74 -7.24 5.65
N LEU A 201 -5.74 -6.60 6.21
CA LEU A 201 -5.64 -6.25 7.62
C LEU A 201 -5.58 -4.74 7.80
N CYS A 202 -5.95 -4.25 8.97
CA CYS A 202 -5.65 -2.88 9.37
C CYS A 202 -4.28 -2.82 10.03
N ASN A 203 -3.35 -2.03 9.47
CA ASN A 203 -1.98 -1.86 9.99
C ASN A 203 -1.74 -0.48 10.63
N LYS A 204 -2.81 0.19 11.07
CA LYS A 204 -2.76 1.44 11.81
C LYS A 204 -3.70 1.35 12.99
N ILE A 205 -3.20 1.54 14.22
CA ILE A 205 -4.05 1.48 15.42
C ILE A 205 -5.20 2.47 15.26
N CYS A 206 -6.42 1.94 15.15
CA CYS A 206 -7.64 2.70 14.87
C CYS A 206 -8.67 2.65 16.01
N GLY A 207 -8.41 1.89 17.08
CA GLY A 207 -9.27 1.78 18.26
C GLY A 207 -9.32 0.38 18.87
N ALA A 208 -10.32 0.12 19.72
CA ALA A 208 -10.38 -1.06 20.58
C ALA A 208 -10.42 -2.41 19.83
N ALA A 209 -11.12 -2.49 18.68
CA ALA A 209 -11.21 -3.69 17.88
C ALA A 209 -10.29 -3.69 16.64
N HIS A 210 -9.24 -2.86 16.64
CA HIS A 210 -8.24 -2.79 15.58
C HIS A 210 -7.69 -4.17 15.19
N TYR A 211 -7.41 -5.04 16.15
CA TYR A 211 -6.85 -6.38 15.93
C TYR A 211 -7.75 -7.31 15.13
N ASN A 212 -9.04 -7.07 15.10
CA ASN A 212 -10.03 -7.89 14.40
C ASN A 212 -10.52 -7.27 13.07
N MET A 213 -9.98 -6.12 12.69
CA MET A 213 -10.38 -5.43 11.46
C MET A 213 -9.69 -6.07 10.26
N LYS A 214 -10.39 -7.04 9.64
CA LYS A 214 -9.91 -7.82 8.50
C LYS A 214 -11.01 -8.01 7.44
N MET A 215 -10.58 -8.27 6.20
CA MET A 215 -11.45 -8.63 5.08
C MET A 215 -10.75 -9.70 4.23
N LYS A 216 -11.53 -10.66 3.72
CA LYS A 216 -11.05 -11.72 2.84
C LYS A 216 -10.83 -11.19 1.43
N PHE A 217 -9.73 -11.63 0.81
CA PHE A 217 -9.45 -11.47 -0.60
C PHE A 217 -9.39 -12.85 -1.25
N ILE A 218 -9.93 -12.97 -2.44
CA ILE A 218 -9.97 -14.20 -3.23
C ILE A 218 -9.40 -13.87 -4.60
N VAL A 219 -8.40 -14.60 -5.03
CA VAL A 219 -7.85 -14.50 -6.39
C VAL A 219 -8.23 -15.75 -7.13
N GLU A 220 -8.89 -15.60 -8.27
CA GLU A 220 -9.51 -16.68 -9.02
C GLU A 220 -9.38 -16.49 -10.52
N SER A 221 -9.86 -17.43 -11.30
CA SER A 221 -9.92 -17.34 -12.76
C SER A 221 -10.96 -16.31 -13.20
N GLN A 222 -10.88 -15.86 -14.46
CA GLN A 222 -11.88 -14.95 -15.04
C GLN A 222 -13.30 -15.55 -15.00
N GLU A 223 -13.44 -16.84 -15.27
CA GLU A 223 -14.73 -17.52 -15.30
C GLU A 223 -15.40 -17.60 -13.92
N GLU A 224 -14.62 -17.90 -12.88
CA GLU A 224 -15.09 -17.92 -11.49
C GLU A 224 -15.49 -16.53 -11.03
N TYR A 225 -14.68 -15.53 -11.34
CA TYR A 225 -14.94 -14.12 -11.04
C TYR A 225 -16.25 -13.65 -11.72
N ASP A 226 -16.43 -13.94 -13.00
CA ASP A 226 -17.64 -13.54 -13.74
C ASP A 226 -18.90 -14.20 -13.16
N THR A 227 -18.78 -15.47 -12.76
CA THR A 227 -19.86 -16.20 -12.09
C THR A 227 -20.21 -15.56 -10.75
N TRP A 228 -19.19 -15.23 -9.94
CA TRP A 228 -19.39 -14.56 -8.66
C TRP A 228 -19.97 -13.15 -8.86
N MET A 229 -19.43 -12.36 -9.78
CA MET A 229 -19.88 -11.00 -10.07
C MET A 229 -21.36 -10.97 -10.52
N ALA A 230 -21.77 -11.90 -11.38
CA ALA A 230 -23.15 -12.03 -11.84
C ALA A 230 -24.15 -12.35 -10.70
N SER A 231 -23.68 -12.91 -9.61
CA SER A 231 -24.50 -13.19 -8.42
C SER A 231 -24.70 -11.97 -7.52
N GLN A 232 -23.92 -10.90 -7.71
CA GLN A 232 -23.94 -9.71 -6.87
C GLN A 232 -25.09 -8.78 -7.28
N LYS A 233 -25.54 -7.97 -6.32
CA LYS A 233 -26.58 -6.95 -6.57
C LYS A 233 -25.93 -5.58 -6.74
N THR A 234 -26.36 -4.86 -7.75
CA THR A 234 -25.93 -3.47 -7.93
C THR A 234 -26.45 -2.58 -6.80
N LEU A 235 -25.79 -1.45 -6.57
CA LEU A 235 -26.18 -0.48 -5.55
C LEU A 235 -27.60 0.04 -5.79
N LYS A 236 -27.97 0.30 -7.03
CA LYS A 236 -29.34 0.70 -7.41
C LYS A 236 -30.37 -0.33 -6.97
N ASN A 237 -30.12 -1.62 -7.22
CA ASN A 237 -31.04 -2.70 -6.85
C ASN A 237 -31.10 -2.89 -5.32
N THR A 238 -30.02 -2.64 -4.61
CA THR A 238 -29.95 -2.75 -3.15
C THR A 238 -30.74 -1.65 -2.45
N LEU A 239 -30.68 -0.42 -2.96
CA LEU A 239 -31.34 0.75 -2.34
C LEU A 239 -32.81 0.92 -2.75
N THR A 240 -33.23 0.36 -3.89
CA THR A 240 -34.64 0.44 -4.37
C THR A 240 -35.54 -0.63 -3.76
N LEU A 241 -35.00 -1.64 -3.09
CA LEU A 241 -35.78 -2.73 -2.45
C LEU A 241 -36.28 -2.38 -1.03
N ASN A 242 -36.05 -1.14 -0.56
CA ASN A 242 -36.47 -0.61 0.72
C ASN A 242 -37.14 0.77 0.57
#